data_9732f97cffdbb8ceab267cd4fb102d56
#
_entry.id   9732f97cffdbb8ceab267cd4fb102d56
#
_cell.length_a   1.000
_cell.length_b   1.000
_cell.length_c   1.000
_cell.angle_alpha   90.00
_cell.angle_beta   90.00
_cell.angle_gamma   90.00
#
_symmetry.space_group_name_H-M   'P 1'
#
loop_
_entity.id
_entity.type
_entity.pdbx_description
1 polymer ?
#
loop_
_entity_poly.entity_id
_entity_poly.type
_entity_poly.pdbx_seq_one_letter_code
_entity_poly.pdbx_strand_id
1 'polypeptide(L)'
;MLSFDINRSWYDGLYQDEGSVVSAARSFVMLHEEKSEKAVLLIHGYAGYPGELVRPANDLYDAGFDVYVPRLPGMGTTGKDFVNSSSHDWLTVCSNALKELLLSYDSVDIVAHSMGTLIGIILASSFSVNHLVLAAPAFKMPALKPALNKFLSLFKKDISIAWQSDPRYHLHYEGAPADDAILGKEYWSHIYPSALKELIKLQKSALKLFPHLSADTLLIAASNDQITDPLMVEKIALEKKKGITKCIYIKDATHYLFYDISPKAEDEAVKAVLEFLS
;
A
#
# COMPACT_ATOMS: atom_id res chain seq x y z
N MET A 1 2.13 18.19 18.49
CA MET A 1 2.88 18.16 17.22
C MET A 1 3.39 16.74 17.09
N LEU A 2 2.86 15.97 16.17
CA LEU A 2 3.20 14.55 16.02
C LEU A 2 4.67 14.42 15.65
N SER A 3 5.46 13.71 16.44
CA SER A 3 6.86 13.43 16.12
C SER A 3 6.92 12.25 15.15
N PHE A 4 7.26 12.54 13.89
CA PHE A 4 7.57 11.48 12.93
C PHE A 4 8.99 10.98 13.19
N ASP A 5 9.13 9.78 13.69
CA ASP A 5 10.41 9.10 13.70
C ASP A 5 10.63 8.40 12.37
N ILE A 6 11.41 9.04 11.49
CA ILE A 6 11.70 8.60 10.13
C ILE A 6 12.94 7.71 10.02
N ASN A 7 13.62 7.42 11.13
CA ASN A 7 14.89 6.70 11.16
C ASN A 7 14.83 5.45 12.04
N ARG A 8 14.04 4.47 11.64
CA ARG A 8 14.09 3.17 12.29
C ARG A 8 15.15 2.27 11.64
N SER A 9 16.07 1.78 12.44
CA SER A 9 17.22 0.99 12.00
C SER A 9 16.87 -0.29 11.22
N TRP A 10 15.71 -0.88 11.44
CA TRP A 10 15.29 -2.08 10.73
C TRP A 10 14.81 -1.82 9.28
N TYR A 11 14.63 -0.55 8.87
CA TYR A 11 14.43 -0.19 7.47
C TYR A 11 15.75 -0.12 6.70
N ASP A 12 16.80 0.40 7.33
CA ASP A 12 18.01 0.85 6.64
C ASP A 12 18.82 -0.30 6.03
N GLY A 13 18.88 -1.45 6.69
CA GLY A 13 19.64 -2.61 6.22
C GLY A 13 19.11 -3.27 4.95
N LEU A 14 17.91 -2.89 4.50
CA LEU A 14 17.23 -3.49 3.34
C LEU A 14 17.15 -2.53 2.14
N TYR A 15 17.47 -1.26 2.34
CA TYR A 15 17.47 -0.27 1.28
C TYR A 15 18.81 -0.23 0.57
N GLN A 16 18.82 -0.61 -0.70
CA GLN A 16 19.98 -0.52 -1.60
C GLN A 16 19.77 0.58 -2.65
N ASP A 17 18.99 1.60 -2.30
CA ASP A 17 18.67 2.69 -3.20
C ASP A 17 19.90 3.60 -3.37
N GLU A 18 20.19 4.00 -4.60
CA GLU A 18 21.26 4.94 -4.93
C GLU A 18 20.77 6.40 -4.88
N GLY A 19 19.49 6.62 -5.13
CA GLY A 19 18.86 7.94 -5.15
C GLY A 19 18.47 8.44 -3.76
N SER A 20 18.44 9.76 -3.61
CA SER A 20 17.92 10.38 -2.39
C SER A 20 16.42 10.16 -2.26
N VAL A 21 15.98 9.81 -1.05
CA VAL A 21 14.56 9.66 -0.74
C VAL A 21 13.91 11.05 -0.64
N VAL A 22 12.85 11.30 -1.41
CA VAL A 22 12.06 12.51 -1.27
C VAL A 22 11.30 12.53 0.07
N SER A 23 11.01 13.71 0.59
CA SER A 23 10.48 13.87 1.95
C SER A 23 9.18 13.09 2.19
N ALA A 24 8.20 13.22 1.29
CA ALA A 24 6.93 12.52 1.39
C ALA A 24 7.04 10.99 1.30
N ALA A 25 8.17 10.48 0.78
CA ALA A 25 8.39 9.04 0.62
C ALA A 25 9.16 8.40 1.78
N ARG A 26 9.58 9.16 2.77
CA ARG A 26 10.26 8.60 3.94
C ARG A 26 9.32 7.71 4.75
N SER A 27 9.84 6.60 5.25
CA SER A 27 9.16 5.81 6.26
C SER A 27 8.86 6.64 7.49
N PHE A 28 7.74 6.42 8.14
CA PHE A 28 7.43 7.09 9.39
C PHE A 28 6.71 6.19 10.39
N VAL A 29 6.77 6.58 11.65
CA VAL A 29 6.00 5.99 12.73
C VAL A 29 5.30 7.10 13.53
N MET A 30 4.17 6.76 14.12
CA MET A 30 3.44 7.64 15.04
C MET A 30 3.21 6.84 16.32
N LEU A 31 3.85 7.24 17.41
CA LEU A 31 3.87 6.52 18.67
C LEU A 31 3.28 7.39 19.78
N HIS A 32 2.46 6.78 20.63
CA HIS A 32 1.99 7.43 21.86
C HIS A 32 3.13 7.47 22.90
N GLU A 33 3.11 8.47 23.76
CA GLU A 33 4.04 8.57 24.90
C GLU A 33 3.94 7.35 25.81
N GLU A 34 2.72 6.98 26.15
CA GLU A 34 2.40 5.70 26.76
C GLU A 34 2.11 4.72 25.63
N LYS A 35 2.91 3.70 25.50
CA LYS A 35 2.82 2.71 24.41
C LYS A 35 1.42 2.12 24.32
N SER A 36 0.83 2.17 23.15
CA SER A 36 -0.45 1.51 22.87
C SER A 36 -0.36 -0.01 23.00
N GLU A 37 -1.47 -0.67 23.31
CA GLU A 37 -1.60 -2.14 23.22
C GLU A 37 -1.78 -2.59 21.78
N LYS A 38 -2.21 -1.68 20.89
CA LYS A 38 -2.56 -1.93 19.49
C LYS A 38 -1.57 -1.25 18.56
N ALA A 39 -1.14 -1.95 17.53
CA ALA A 39 -0.37 -1.38 16.44
C ALA A 39 -0.99 -1.67 15.08
N VAL A 40 -0.72 -0.78 14.13
CA VAL A 40 -1.14 -0.97 12.75
C VAL A 40 0.03 -0.77 11.77
N LEU A 41 0.18 -1.72 10.85
CA LEU A 41 1.12 -1.64 9.74
C LEU A 41 0.38 -1.15 8.49
N LEU A 42 0.75 0.01 7.97
CA LEU A 42 0.20 0.56 6.74
C LEU A 42 1.13 0.27 5.56
N ILE A 43 0.58 -0.24 4.44
CA ILE A 43 1.38 -0.66 3.28
C ILE A 43 0.87 0.04 2.02
N HIS A 44 1.72 0.88 1.41
CA HIS A 44 1.38 1.65 0.20
C HIS A 44 1.41 0.81 -1.09
N GLY A 45 1.00 1.43 -2.21
CA GLY A 45 0.85 0.80 -3.51
C GLY A 45 2.11 0.71 -4.36
N TYR A 46 1.94 0.18 -5.59
CA TYR A 46 2.97 0.11 -6.65
C TYR A 46 3.31 1.51 -7.14
N ALA A 47 4.61 1.81 -7.20
CA ALA A 47 5.11 3.15 -7.53
C ALA A 47 4.54 4.25 -6.63
N GLY A 48 4.01 3.88 -5.45
CA GLY A 48 3.51 4.76 -4.41
C GLY A 48 4.55 5.03 -3.34
N TYR A 49 4.13 5.67 -2.25
CA TYR A 49 5.02 6.04 -1.16
C TYR A 49 4.25 6.27 0.15
N PRO A 50 4.93 6.28 1.32
CA PRO A 50 4.28 6.44 2.63
C PRO A 50 3.38 7.67 2.78
N GLY A 51 3.71 8.80 2.14
CA GLY A 51 2.91 10.03 2.17
C GLY A 51 1.46 9.86 1.70
N GLU A 52 1.18 8.87 0.85
CA GLU A 52 -0.18 8.52 0.41
C GLU A 52 -1.06 8.01 1.56
N LEU A 53 -0.47 7.58 2.66
CA LEU A 53 -1.16 6.97 3.79
C LEU A 53 -1.21 7.86 5.04
N VAL A 54 -0.80 9.12 4.93
CA VAL A 54 -0.78 10.05 6.08
C VAL A 54 -2.18 10.29 6.65
N ARG A 55 -3.22 10.39 5.79
CA ARG A 55 -4.59 10.57 6.26
C ARG A 55 -5.06 9.40 7.14
N PRO A 56 -5.10 8.15 6.68
CA PRO A 56 -5.50 7.04 7.54
C PRO A 56 -4.54 6.83 8.71
N ALA A 57 -3.26 7.17 8.59
CA ALA A 57 -2.31 7.10 9.69
C ALA A 57 -2.67 8.04 10.84
N ASN A 58 -3.01 9.30 10.54
CA ASN A 58 -3.45 10.27 11.53
C ASN A 58 -4.71 9.81 12.26
N ASP A 59 -5.73 9.39 11.50
CA ASP A 59 -7.01 9.00 12.08
C ASP A 59 -6.90 7.72 12.94
N LEU A 60 -6.02 6.77 12.55
CA LEU A 60 -5.72 5.59 13.35
C LEU A 60 -4.92 5.92 14.61
N TYR A 61 -3.96 6.84 14.51
CA TYR A 61 -3.25 7.33 15.69
C TYR A 61 -4.21 7.99 16.69
N ASP A 62 -5.08 8.87 16.22
CA ASP A 62 -6.09 9.52 17.06
C ASP A 62 -7.09 8.51 17.67
N ALA A 63 -7.27 7.34 17.03
CA ALA A 63 -8.06 6.23 17.55
C ALA A 63 -7.27 5.29 18.51
N GLY A 64 -6.03 5.65 18.86
CA GLY A 64 -5.24 4.97 19.88
C GLY A 64 -4.31 3.87 19.36
N PHE A 65 -4.06 3.78 18.05
CA PHE A 65 -3.07 2.85 17.49
C PHE A 65 -1.68 3.49 17.41
N ASP A 66 -0.65 2.73 17.74
CA ASP A 66 0.69 3.05 17.27
C ASP A 66 0.80 2.66 15.79
N VAL A 67 1.25 3.60 14.95
CA VAL A 67 1.18 3.49 13.50
C VAL A 67 2.57 3.36 12.89
N TYR A 68 2.72 2.41 11.95
CA TYR A 68 3.98 2.12 11.27
C TYR A 68 3.77 2.11 9.75
N VAL A 69 4.51 2.95 9.05
CA VAL A 69 4.39 3.11 7.60
C VAL A 69 5.76 2.98 6.93
N PRO A 70 6.18 1.76 6.55
CA PRO A 70 7.44 1.55 5.86
C PRO A 70 7.37 2.05 4.42
N ARG A 71 8.46 2.60 3.92
CA ARG A 71 8.71 2.77 2.49
C ARG A 71 9.11 1.44 1.88
N LEU A 72 8.56 1.08 0.75
CA LEU A 72 8.99 -0.11 0.02
C LEU A 72 10.29 0.20 -0.76
N PRO A 73 11.29 -0.72 -0.76
CA PRO A 73 12.56 -0.53 -1.46
C PRO A 73 12.38 -0.16 -2.93
N GLY A 74 13.19 0.76 -3.42
CA GLY A 74 13.14 1.27 -4.79
C GLY A 74 12.03 2.29 -5.06
N MET A 75 11.15 2.57 -4.10
CA MET A 75 10.07 3.54 -4.24
C MET A 75 10.38 4.81 -3.44
N GLY A 76 10.00 5.96 -3.98
CA GLY A 76 10.29 7.27 -3.37
C GLY A 76 11.70 7.82 -3.64
N THR A 77 12.42 7.26 -4.62
CA THR A 77 13.77 7.66 -5.03
C THR A 77 13.83 7.86 -6.54
N THR A 78 14.38 6.92 -7.30
CA THR A 78 14.54 7.00 -8.76
C THR A 78 13.92 5.80 -9.47
N GLY A 79 13.57 5.96 -10.75
CA GLY A 79 13.14 4.85 -11.59
C GLY A 79 14.19 3.72 -11.70
N LYS A 80 15.48 4.06 -11.57
CA LYS A 80 16.58 3.06 -11.56
C LYS A 80 16.49 2.18 -10.31
N ASP A 81 16.31 2.77 -9.13
CA ASP A 81 16.16 2.02 -7.88
C ASP A 81 14.90 1.14 -7.92
N PHE A 82 13.82 1.68 -8.49
CA PHE A 82 12.58 0.94 -8.65
C PHE A 82 12.74 -0.31 -9.53
N VAL A 83 13.44 -0.20 -10.64
CA VAL A 83 13.73 -1.34 -11.54
C VAL A 83 14.61 -2.39 -10.86
N ASN A 84 15.51 -1.97 -9.98
CA ASN A 84 16.41 -2.84 -9.23
C ASN A 84 15.76 -3.50 -8.01
N SER A 85 14.62 -2.99 -7.54
CA SER A 85 13.88 -3.60 -6.44
C SER A 85 12.99 -4.77 -6.91
N SER A 86 12.64 -5.66 -6.00
CA SER A 86 11.86 -6.85 -6.28
C SER A 86 10.72 -7.06 -5.29
N SER A 87 9.78 -7.91 -5.67
CA SER A 87 8.69 -8.35 -4.78
C SER A 87 9.21 -9.02 -3.49
N HIS A 88 10.39 -9.63 -3.55
CA HIS A 88 11.05 -10.19 -2.37
C HIS A 88 11.49 -9.10 -1.40
N ASP A 89 12.09 -8.02 -1.91
CA ASP A 89 12.56 -6.90 -1.08
C ASP A 89 11.37 -6.21 -0.40
N TRP A 90 10.29 -5.96 -1.14
CA TRP A 90 9.06 -5.37 -0.60
C TRP A 90 8.43 -6.22 0.50
N LEU A 91 8.34 -7.55 0.27
CA LEU A 91 7.84 -8.50 1.27
C LEU A 91 8.77 -8.57 2.48
N THR A 92 10.09 -8.50 2.29
CA THR A 92 11.07 -8.61 3.38
C THR A 92 10.96 -7.43 4.34
N VAL A 93 10.86 -6.19 3.81
CA VAL A 93 10.66 -5.00 4.65
C VAL A 93 9.39 -5.12 5.48
N CYS A 94 8.25 -5.39 4.84
CA CYS A 94 6.98 -5.50 5.55
C CYS A 94 6.94 -6.69 6.53
N SER A 95 7.58 -7.81 6.18
CA SER A 95 7.66 -8.98 7.05
C SER A 95 8.50 -8.71 8.31
N ASN A 96 9.61 -7.98 8.15
CA ASN A 96 10.45 -7.62 9.30
C ASN A 96 9.71 -6.64 10.22
N ALA A 97 9.08 -5.62 9.63
CA ALA A 97 8.22 -4.70 10.37
C ALA A 97 7.15 -5.46 11.17
N LEU A 98 6.38 -6.32 10.49
CA LEU A 98 5.31 -7.07 11.14
C LEU A 98 5.82 -7.99 12.26
N LYS A 99 6.96 -8.65 12.07
CA LYS A 99 7.58 -9.49 13.12
C LYS A 99 7.91 -8.70 14.37
N GLU A 100 8.50 -7.52 14.22
CA GLU A 100 8.82 -6.65 15.36
C GLU A 100 7.56 -6.17 16.08
N LEU A 101 6.51 -5.83 15.32
CA LEU A 101 5.23 -5.44 15.90
C LEU A 101 4.60 -6.58 16.69
N LEU A 102 4.55 -7.79 16.12
CA LEU A 102 3.99 -8.98 16.78
C LEU A 102 4.75 -9.41 18.05
N LEU A 103 6.03 -9.01 18.20
CA LEU A 103 6.80 -9.21 19.43
C LEU A 103 6.56 -8.11 20.45
N SER A 104 6.00 -6.99 20.03
CA SER A 104 5.94 -5.76 20.82
C SER A 104 4.53 -5.36 21.24
N TYR A 105 3.49 -5.84 20.56
CA TYR A 105 2.11 -5.44 20.76
C TYR A 105 1.20 -6.66 20.90
N ASP A 106 0.16 -6.52 21.70
CA ASP A 106 -0.83 -7.58 21.94
C ASP A 106 -1.74 -7.78 20.73
N SER A 107 -2.00 -6.69 19.97
CA SER A 107 -2.81 -6.71 18.75
C SER A 107 -2.10 -5.95 17.62
N VAL A 108 -2.03 -6.58 16.45
CA VAL A 108 -1.45 -5.98 15.24
C VAL A 108 -2.41 -6.13 14.07
N ASP A 109 -2.75 -5.01 13.47
CA ASP A 109 -3.59 -4.91 12.30
C ASP A 109 -2.77 -4.52 11.06
N ILE A 110 -3.30 -4.83 9.86
CA ILE A 110 -2.72 -4.40 8.59
C ILE A 110 -3.77 -3.58 7.83
N VAL A 111 -3.39 -2.37 7.39
CA VAL A 111 -4.13 -1.58 6.41
C VAL A 111 -3.27 -1.42 5.17
N ALA A 112 -3.76 -1.88 4.04
CA ALA A 112 -2.99 -1.92 2.81
C ALA A 112 -3.75 -1.31 1.63
N HIS A 113 -3.04 -0.60 0.75
CA HIS A 113 -3.60 0.04 -0.43
C HIS A 113 -3.04 -0.57 -1.71
N SER A 114 -3.89 -0.79 -2.72
CA SER A 114 -3.51 -1.21 -4.07
C SER A 114 -2.59 -2.45 -4.09
N MET A 115 -1.36 -2.36 -4.61
CA MET A 115 -0.37 -3.45 -4.54
C MET A 115 -0.08 -3.88 -3.10
N GLY A 116 -0.06 -2.94 -2.15
CA GLY A 116 0.15 -3.24 -0.73
C GLY A 116 -0.83 -4.30 -0.22
N THR A 117 -2.05 -4.37 -0.77
CA THR A 117 -3.05 -5.39 -0.41
C THR A 117 -2.56 -6.81 -0.70
N LEU A 118 -1.79 -6.98 -1.78
CA LEU A 118 -1.21 -8.27 -2.14
C LEU A 118 -0.14 -8.69 -1.13
N ILE A 119 0.66 -7.72 -0.67
CA ILE A 119 1.65 -7.92 0.40
C ILE A 119 0.92 -8.26 1.71
N GLY A 120 -0.09 -7.48 2.09
CA GLY A 120 -0.90 -7.72 3.29
C GLY A 120 -1.50 -9.12 3.34
N ILE A 121 -2.04 -9.62 2.22
CA ILE A 121 -2.57 -10.99 2.09
C ILE A 121 -1.47 -12.03 2.33
N ILE A 122 -0.29 -11.86 1.71
CA ILE A 122 0.82 -12.80 1.87
C ILE A 122 1.31 -12.81 3.32
N LEU A 123 1.42 -11.64 3.96
CA LEU A 123 1.79 -11.54 5.37
C LEU A 123 0.75 -12.20 6.28
N ALA A 124 -0.54 -11.88 6.12
CA ALA A 124 -1.63 -12.47 6.91
C ALA A 124 -1.80 -13.98 6.70
N SER A 125 -1.26 -14.55 5.61
CA SER A 125 -1.21 -15.99 5.42
C SER A 125 -0.11 -16.68 6.22
N SER A 126 0.91 -15.92 6.66
CA SER A 126 2.11 -16.43 7.32
C SER A 126 2.22 -16.01 8.79
N PHE A 127 1.52 -14.94 9.17
CA PHE A 127 1.52 -14.39 10.52
C PHE A 127 0.09 -14.24 11.04
N SER A 128 -0.07 -14.34 12.34
CA SER A 128 -1.35 -14.06 13.00
C SER A 128 -1.51 -12.55 13.15
N VAL A 129 -2.31 -11.96 12.29
CA VAL A 129 -2.76 -10.57 12.41
C VAL A 129 -4.21 -10.55 12.87
N ASN A 130 -4.60 -9.51 13.59
CA ASN A 130 -5.94 -9.38 14.12
C ASN A 130 -6.94 -9.07 12.99
N HIS A 131 -6.75 -7.95 12.30
CA HIS A 131 -7.56 -7.56 11.16
C HIS A 131 -6.70 -7.24 9.93
N LEU A 132 -7.31 -7.40 8.75
CA LEU A 132 -6.71 -7.08 7.46
C LEU A 132 -7.64 -6.17 6.66
N VAL A 133 -7.22 -4.93 6.38
CA VAL A 133 -7.95 -4.01 5.51
C VAL A 133 -7.26 -3.94 4.15
N LEU A 134 -8.03 -4.17 3.09
CA LEU A 134 -7.60 -4.20 1.70
C LEU A 134 -8.32 -3.09 0.91
N ALA A 135 -7.69 -1.92 0.80
CA ALA A 135 -8.22 -0.76 0.08
C ALA A 135 -7.81 -0.80 -1.40
N ALA A 136 -8.76 -0.70 -2.32
CA ALA A 136 -8.59 -0.79 -3.77
C ALA A 136 -7.70 -1.97 -4.19
N PRO A 137 -8.04 -3.23 -3.82
CA PRO A 137 -7.13 -4.36 -3.92
C PRO A 137 -6.77 -4.68 -5.38
N ALA A 138 -5.47 -4.89 -5.61
CA ALA A 138 -4.90 -5.14 -6.94
C ALA A 138 -5.15 -6.58 -7.45
N PHE A 139 -6.36 -7.12 -7.23
CA PHE A 139 -6.74 -8.47 -7.65
C PHE A 139 -6.80 -8.65 -9.16
N LYS A 140 -7.25 -7.63 -9.87
CA LYS A 140 -7.26 -7.59 -11.33
C LYS A 140 -7.03 -6.16 -11.79
N MET A 141 -6.08 -5.99 -12.67
CA MET A 141 -5.75 -4.72 -13.30
C MET A 141 -5.97 -4.85 -14.81
N PRO A 142 -7.02 -4.24 -15.39
CA PRO A 142 -7.39 -4.44 -16.80
C PRO A 142 -6.28 -4.03 -17.79
N ALA A 143 -5.52 -2.98 -17.45
CA ALA A 143 -4.39 -2.52 -18.26
C ALA A 143 -3.19 -3.48 -18.25
N LEU A 144 -3.06 -4.33 -17.23
CA LEU A 144 -1.95 -5.25 -17.08
C LEU A 144 -2.09 -6.44 -18.04
N LYS A 145 -1.14 -6.57 -18.97
CA LYS A 145 -1.09 -7.65 -19.97
C LYS A 145 0.12 -8.54 -19.69
N PRO A 146 -0.01 -9.62 -18.87
CA PRO A 146 1.13 -10.41 -18.38
C PRO A 146 2.01 -10.98 -19.48
N ALA A 147 1.42 -11.50 -20.56
CA ALA A 147 2.19 -12.08 -21.68
C ALA A 147 2.98 -11.02 -22.43
N LEU A 148 2.36 -9.86 -22.73
CA LEU A 148 3.01 -8.72 -23.38
C LEU A 148 4.13 -8.16 -22.48
N ASN A 149 3.84 -7.99 -21.20
CA ASN A 149 4.81 -7.48 -20.23
C ASN A 149 6.03 -8.42 -20.10
N LYS A 150 5.81 -9.74 -20.07
CA LYS A 150 6.90 -10.72 -20.06
C LYS A 150 7.79 -10.58 -21.30
N PHE A 151 7.20 -10.36 -22.47
CA PHE A 151 7.95 -10.13 -23.71
C PHE A 151 8.73 -8.82 -23.66
N LEU A 152 8.06 -7.72 -23.29
CA LEU A 152 8.67 -6.39 -23.20
C LEU A 152 9.83 -6.34 -22.20
N SER A 153 9.73 -7.04 -21.08
CA SER A 153 10.76 -7.07 -20.04
C SER A 153 12.10 -7.68 -20.50
N LEU A 154 12.12 -8.36 -21.65
CA LEU A 154 13.36 -8.90 -22.26
C LEU A 154 14.12 -7.84 -23.07
N PHE A 155 13.43 -6.80 -23.55
CA PHE A 155 13.99 -5.87 -24.53
C PHE A 155 13.91 -4.40 -24.13
N LYS A 156 13.04 -4.05 -23.17
CA LYS A 156 12.78 -2.69 -22.73
C LYS A 156 13.01 -2.56 -21.24
N LYS A 157 13.84 -1.60 -20.84
CA LYS A 157 14.03 -1.25 -19.43
C LYS A 157 12.88 -0.40 -18.92
N ASP A 158 12.47 0.57 -19.73
CA ASP A 158 11.36 1.47 -19.48
C ASP A 158 10.64 1.85 -20.77
N ILE A 159 9.43 2.34 -20.65
CA ILE A 159 8.61 2.88 -21.73
C ILE A 159 8.03 4.19 -21.25
N SER A 160 8.44 5.31 -21.86
CA SER A 160 7.91 6.63 -21.50
C SER A 160 6.45 6.76 -21.90
N ILE A 161 5.66 7.32 -21.02
CA ILE A 161 4.25 7.65 -21.23
C ILE A 161 3.98 9.09 -20.81
N ALA A 162 2.94 9.69 -21.35
CA ALA A 162 2.52 11.01 -20.92
C ALA A 162 1.95 10.92 -19.49
N TRP A 163 2.45 11.77 -18.60
CA TRP A 163 1.92 11.96 -17.27
C TRP A 163 1.87 13.46 -16.94
N GLN A 164 0.86 13.84 -16.21
CA GLN A 164 0.68 15.18 -15.70
C GLN A 164 0.05 15.09 -14.31
N SER A 165 0.57 15.88 -13.37
CA SER A 165 0.00 16.00 -12.04
C SER A 165 -1.45 16.49 -12.11
N ASP A 166 -2.31 15.90 -11.32
CA ASP A 166 -3.69 16.33 -11.16
C ASP A 166 -3.86 16.98 -9.77
N PRO A 167 -3.98 18.33 -9.72
CA PRO A 167 -4.03 19.06 -8.45
C PRO A 167 -5.32 18.84 -7.65
N ARG A 168 -6.28 18.06 -8.17
CA ARG A 168 -7.49 17.69 -7.45
C ARG A 168 -7.23 16.62 -6.40
N TYR A 169 -6.16 15.81 -6.56
CA TYR A 169 -5.72 14.89 -5.52
C TYR A 169 -4.98 15.66 -4.43
N HIS A 170 -5.47 15.57 -3.22
CA HIS A 170 -4.93 16.30 -2.08
C HIS A 170 -4.20 15.37 -1.13
N LEU A 171 -2.88 15.33 -1.26
CA LEU A 171 -2.03 14.59 -0.32
C LEU A 171 -1.94 15.34 1.01
N HIS A 172 -2.11 14.61 2.12
CA HIS A 172 -2.15 15.14 3.49
C HIS A 172 -0.77 15.30 4.13
N TYR A 173 0.27 15.43 3.33
CA TYR A 173 1.65 15.56 3.76
C TYR A 173 2.20 16.93 3.37
N GLU A 174 2.82 17.64 4.33
CA GLU A 174 3.41 18.96 4.06
C GLU A 174 4.55 18.85 3.04
N GLY A 175 4.53 19.67 1.99
CA GLY A 175 5.49 19.61 0.88
C GLY A 175 5.17 18.57 -0.20
N ALA A 176 4.13 17.75 -0.01
CA ALA A 176 3.76 16.69 -0.95
C ALA A 176 3.63 17.12 -2.43
N PRO A 177 3.10 18.30 -2.80
CA PRO A 177 2.99 18.67 -4.22
C PRO A 177 4.31 18.74 -4.96
N ALA A 178 5.39 19.16 -4.29
CA ALA A 178 6.72 19.21 -4.90
C ALA A 178 7.32 17.80 -5.06
N ASP A 179 7.20 16.99 -4.03
CA ASP A 179 7.66 15.60 -4.03
C ASP A 179 6.88 14.74 -5.03
N ASP A 180 5.56 14.91 -5.09
CA ASP A 180 4.67 14.26 -6.06
C ASP A 180 5.08 14.57 -7.51
N ALA A 181 5.43 15.81 -7.81
CA ALA A 181 5.91 16.22 -9.13
C ALA A 181 7.25 15.55 -9.49
N ILE A 182 8.16 15.34 -8.52
CA ILE A 182 9.43 14.62 -8.72
C ILE A 182 9.14 13.14 -8.97
N LEU A 183 8.33 12.50 -8.11
CA LEU A 183 7.99 11.09 -8.21
C LEU A 183 7.20 10.77 -9.48
N GLY A 184 6.35 11.70 -9.92
CA GLY A 184 5.62 11.57 -11.18
C GLY A 184 6.53 11.44 -12.39
N LYS A 185 7.64 12.19 -12.42
CA LYS A 185 8.65 12.08 -13.48
C LYS A 185 9.40 10.76 -13.42
N GLU A 186 9.69 10.25 -12.22
CA GLU A 186 10.45 9.02 -12.03
C GLU A 186 9.59 7.75 -12.22
N TYR A 187 8.32 7.79 -11.84
CA TYR A 187 7.49 6.58 -11.80
C TYR A 187 6.31 6.61 -12.76
N TRP A 188 5.50 7.68 -12.75
CA TRP A 188 4.22 7.66 -13.45
C TRP A 188 4.31 8.12 -14.89
N SER A 189 5.42 8.74 -15.28
CA SER A 189 5.75 9.02 -16.68
C SER A 189 6.44 7.84 -17.38
N HIS A 190 6.55 6.68 -16.71
CA HIS A 190 7.20 5.48 -17.23
C HIS A 190 6.41 4.21 -16.92
N ILE A 191 6.52 3.23 -17.81
CA ILE A 191 6.15 1.84 -17.54
C ILE A 191 7.45 1.06 -17.43
N TYR A 192 7.66 0.39 -16.29
CA TYR A 192 8.82 -0.46 -16.03
C TYR A 192 8.43 -1.94 -16.11
N PRO A 193 8.70 -2.64 -17.24
CA PRO A 193 8.25 -4.03 -17.43
C PRO A 193 8.81 -5.01 -16.38
N SER A 194 10.02 -4.77 -15.86
CA SER A 194 10.62 -5.59 -14.79
C SER A 194 9.86 -5.45 -13.49
N ALA A 195 9.53 -4.22 -13.05
CA ALA A 195 8.76 -3.98 -11.84
C ALA A 195 7.31 -4.49 -11.97
N LEU A 196 6.68 -4.36 -13.15
CA LEU A 196 5.37 -4.98 -13.42
C LEU A 196 5.41 -6.51 -13.33
N LYS A 197 6.51 -7.13 -13.71
CA LYS A 197 6.69 -8.59 -13.53
C LYS A 197 6.70 -8.99 -12.06
N GLU A 198 7.31 -8.18 -11.19
CA GLU A 198 7.30 -8.40 -9.75
C GLU A 198 5.89 -8.23 -9.16
N LEU A 199 5.15 -7.20 -9.60
CA LEU A 199 3.74 -7.03 -9.25
C LEU A 199 2.88 -8.23 -9.65
N ILE A 200 3.07 -8.78 -10.86
CA ILE A 200 2.35 -9.99 -11.32
C ILE A 200 2.67 -11.21 -10.44
N LYS A 201 3.91 -11.34 -9.96
CA LYS A 201 4.28 -12.42 -9.02
C LYS A 201 3.51 -12.30 -7.70
N LEU A 202 3.48 -11.09 -7.11
CA LEU A 202 2.70 -10.83 -5.89
C LEU A 202 1.22 -11.17 -6.10
N GLN A 203 0.63 -10.68 -7.18
CA GLN A 203 -0.77 -10.91 -7.50
C GLN A 203 -1.12 -12.40 -7.54
N LYS A 204 -0.32 -13.20 -8.26
CA LYS A 204 -0.53 -14.65 -8.36
C LYS A 204 -0.43 -15.34 -6.99
N SER A 205 0.54 -14.94 -6.18
CA SER A 205 0.73 -15.52 -4.84
C SER A 205 -0.42 -15.14 -3.91
N ALA A 206 -0.79 -13.86 -3.88
CA ALA A 206 -1.87 -13.37 -3.03
C ALA A 206 -3.23 -14.00 -3.37
N LEU A 207 -3.59 -14.08 -4.65
CA LEU A 207 -4.85 -14.71 -5.09
C LEU A 207 -4.93 -16.20 -4.72
N LYS A 208 -3.81 -16.92 -4.73
CA LYS A 208 -3.76 -18.30 -4.28
C LYS A 208 -3.96 -18.46 -2.76
N LEU A 209 -3.46 -17.49 -1.98
CA LEU A 209 -3.48 -17.55 -0.52
C LEU A 209 -4.78 -16.99 0.07
N PHE A 210 -5.40 -16.01 -0.58
CA PHE A 210 -6.56 -15.29 -0.06
C PHE A 210 -7.72 -16.19 0.40
N PRO A 211 -8.12 -17.27 -0.34
CA PRO A 211 -9.20 -18.17 0.11
C PRO A 211 -8.93 -18.88 1.44
N HIS A 212 -7.69 -18.91 1.89
CA HIS A 212 -7.25 -19.66 3.08
C HIS A 212 -6.97 -18.76 4.28
N LEU A 213 -7.09 -17.43 4.14
CA LEU A 213 -6.86 -16.48 5.23
C LEU A 213 -7.85 -16.71 6.38
N SER A 214 -7.33 -16.65 7.60
CA SER A 214 -8.14 -16.71 8.83
C SER A 214 -8.42 -15.33 9.43
N ALA A 215 -7.57 -14.33 9.17
CA ALA A 215 -7.76 -12.97 9.65
C ALA A 215 -9.11 -12.38 9.19
N ASP A 216 -9.80 -11.67 10.06
CA ASP A 216 -10.98 -10.92 9.67
C ASP A 216 -10.57 -9.84 8.66
N THR A 217 -11.33 -9.73 7.57
CA THR A 217 -10.89 -8.95 6.41
C THR A 217 -11.97 -7.96 5.95
N LEU A 218 -11.59 -6.70 5.83
CA LEU A 218 -12.38 -5.66 5.14
C LEU A 218 -11.78 -5.43 3.74
N LEU A 219 -12.61 -5.49 2.72
CA LEU A 219 -12.27 -5.07 1.36
C LEU A 219 -13.02 -3.78 1.03
N ILE A 220 -12.29 -2.77 0.57
CA ILE A 220 -12.85 -1.48 0.15
C ILE A 220 -12.63 -1.32 -1.34
N ALA A 221 -13.70 -1.28 -2.11
CA ALA A 221 -13.68 -1.05 -3.56
C ALA A 221 -14.13 0.38 -3.89
N ALA A 222 -13.42 1.02 -4.81
CA ALA A 222 -13.77 2.34 -5.33
C ALA A 222 -14.62 2.20 -6.60
N SER A 223 -15.78 2.85 -6.68
CA SER A 223 -16.70 2.65 -7.81
C SER A 223 -16.16 3.17 -9.14
N ASN A 224 -15.30 4.20 -9.11
CA ASN A 224 -14.68 4.81 -10.27
C ASN A 224 -13.18 4.46 -10.38
N ASP A 225 -12.77 3.30 -9.84
CA ASP A 225 -11.40 2.81 -9.97
C ASP A 225 -11.07 2.49 -11.43
N GLN A 226 -10.09 3.19 -11.99
CA GLN A 226 -9.64 3.00 -13.37
C GLN A 226 -8.36 2.12 -13.46
N ILE A 227 -7.77 1.76 -12.32
CA ILE A 227 -6.54 0.98 -12.22
C ILE A 227 -6.84 -0.47 -11.93
N THR A 228 -7.70 -0.74 -10.94
CA THR A 228 -8.15 -2.09 -10.58
C THR A 228 -9.60 -2.31 -11.01
N ASP A 229 -10.01 -3.57 -11.08
CA ASP A 229 -11.38 -3.94 -11.43
C ASP A 229 -12.22 -4.11 -10.16
N PRO A 230 -13.06 -3.12 -9.78
CA PRO A 230 -13.82 -3.17 -8.54
C PRO A 230 -14.82 -4.34 -8.51
N LEU A 231 -15.32 -4.81 -9.65
CA LEU A 231 -16.26 -5.94 -9.72
C LEU A 231 -15.59 -7.27 -9.31
N MET A 232 -14.26 -7.35 -9.41
CA MET A 232 -13.52 -8.55 -8.95
C MET A 232 -13.39 -8.63 -7.44
N VAL A 233 -13.55 -7.51 -6.72
CA VAL A 233 -13.37 -7.46 -5.27
C VAL A 233 -14.41 -8.34 -4.57
N GLU A 234 -15.68 -8.14 -4.88
CA GLU A 234 -16.77 -8.94 -4.31
C GLU A 234 -16.65 -10.43 -4.70
N LYS A 235 -16.36 -10.70 -5.97
CA LYS A 235 -16.18 -12.08 -6.44
C LYS A 235 -15.10 -12.82 -5.66
N ILE A 236 -13.95 -12.16 -5.44
CA ILE A 236 -12.83 -12.76 -4.71
C ILE A 236 -13.13 -12.83 -3.21
N ALA A 237 -13.85 -11.84 -2.65
CA ALA A 237 -14.29 -11.88 -1.26
C ALA A 237 -15.09 -13.14 -0.94
N LEU A 238 -15.93 -13.59 -1.86
CA LEU A 238 -16.72 -14.82 -1.72
C LEU A 238 -15.89 -16.12 -1.72
N GLU A 239 -14.65 -16.07 -2.18
CA GLU A 239 -13.75 -17.25 -2.17
C GLU A 239 -13.15 -17.51 -0.79
N LYS A 240 -13.16 -16.53 0.13
CA LYS A 240 -12.60 -16.66 1.48
C LYS A 240 -13.44 -17.62 2.33
N LYS A 241 -12.78 -18.60 2.96
CA LYS A 241 -13.42 -19.73 3.64
C LYS A 241 -13.46 -19.62 5.16
N LYS A 242 -12.67 -18.71 5.76
CA LYS A 242 -12.51 -18.57 7.20
C LYS A 242 -12.48 -17.10 7.60
N GLY A 243 -12.82 -16.81 8.85
CA GLY A 243 -12.90 -15.45 9.38
C GLY A 243 -14.02 -14.62 8.75
N ILE A 244 -14.23 -13.45 9.28
CA ILE A 244 -15.21 -12.48 8.75
C ILE A 244 -14.66 -11.89 7.45
N THR A 245 -15.55 -11.69 6.48
CA THR A 245 -15.21 -10.96 5.26
C THR A 245 -16.30 -9.92 5.02
N LYS A 246 -15.91 -8.65 5.07
CA LYS A 246 -16.78 -7.50 4.76
C LYS A 246 -16.29 -6.87 3.48
N CYS A 247 -17.19 -6.60 2.56
CA CYS A 247 -16.88 -5.90 1.31
C CYS A 247 -17.76 -4.65 1.22
N ILE A 248 -17.17 -3.51 0.95
CA ILE A 248 -17.86 -2.24 0.78
C ILE A 248 -17.44 -1.57 -0.52
N TYR A 249 -18.40 -0.84 -1.12
CA TYR A 249 -18.17 -0.01 -2.30
C TYR A 249 -18.34 1.45 -1.92
N ILE A 250 -17.29 2.24 -2.12
CA ILE A 250 -17.35 3.69 -1.93
C ILE A 250 -17.78 4.32 -3.24
N LYS A 251 -18.93 4.96 -3.22
CA LYS A 251 -19.48 5.64 -4.40
C LYS A 251 -18.63 6.86 -4.78
N ASP A 252 -18.45 7.07 -6.05
CA ASP A 252 -17.70 8.19 -6.63
C ASP A 252 -16.22 8.24 -6.24
N ALA A 253 -15.71 7.23 -5.53
CA ALA A 253 -14.30 7.10 -5.19
C ALA A 253 -13.48 6.67 -6.41
N THR A 254 -12.25 7.20 -6.49
CA THR A 254 -11.22 6.75 -7.43
C THR A 254 -10.34 5.67 -6.81
N HIS A 255 -9.29 5.25 -7.51
CA HIS A 255 -8.30 4.31 -6.98
C HIS A 255 -7.62 4.79 -5.68
N TYR A 256 -7.52 6.10 -5.52
CA TYR A 256 -6.72 6.75 -4.47
C TYR A 256 -7.55 7.06 -3.21
N LEU A 257 -8.19 6.04 -2.67
CA LEU A 257 -9.16 6.09 -1.57
C LEU A 257 -8.76 6.94 -0.35
N PHE A 258 -7.47 7.11 -0.08
CA PHE A 258 -6.95 7.83 1.10
C PHE A 258 -6.46 9.25 0.82
N TYR A 259 -6.54 9.69 -0.44
CA TYR A 259 -6.27 11.04 -0.91
C TYR A 259 -7.07 11.31 -2.19
N ASP A 260 -8.34 11.01 -2.14
CA ASP A 260 -9.25 11.04 -3.29
C ASP A 260 -9.59 12.48 -3.72
N ILE A 261 -9.96 12.64 -4.99
CA ILE A 261 -10.51 13.91 -5.50
C ILE A 261 -11.88 14.26 -4.90
N SER A 262 -12.53 13.30 -4.29
CA SER A 262 -13.79 13.43 -3.55
C SER A 262 -13.52 13.35 -2.05
N PRO A 263 -13.49 14.47 -1.31
CA PRO A 263 -13.29 14.44 0.15
C PRO A 263 -14.30 13.55 0.88
N LYS A 264 -15.54 13.51 0.37
CA LYS A 264 -16.56 12.63 0.94
C LYS A 264 -16.21 11.14 0.78
N ALA A 265 -15.70 10.75 -0.38
CA ALA A 265 -15.31 9.36 -0.63
C ALA A 265 -14.10 8.97 0.23
N GLU A 266 -13.15 9.89 0.40
CA GLU A 266 -12.01 9.73 1.30
C GLU A 266 -12.47 9.54 2.75
N ASP A 267 -13.35 10.43 3.26
CA ASP A 267 -13.91 10.32 4.61
C ASP A 267 -14.64 9.00 4.83
N GLU A 268 -15.43 8.54 3.85
CA GLU A 268 -16.12 7.25 3.91
C GLU A 268 -15.12 6.08 3.96
N ALA A 269 -14.04 6.14 3.19
CA ALA A 269 -13.00 5.10 3.18
C ALA A 269 -12.28 5.00 4.53
N VAL A 270 -11.83 6.14 5.07
CA VAL A 270 -11.13 6.19 6.36
C VAL A 270 -12.07 5.77 7.51
N LYS A 271 -13.31 6.26 7.51
CA LYS A 271 -14.32 5.86 8.49
C LYS A 271 -14.54 4.34 8.48
N ALA A 272 -14.62 3.73 7.31
CA ALA A 272 -14.81 2.28 7.20
C ALA A 272 -13.61 1.48 7.78
N VAL A 273 -12.39 2.01 7.62
CA VAL A 273 -11.19 1.44 8.26
C VAL A 273 -11.32 1.50 9.77
N LEU A 274 -11.60 2.68 10.32
CA LEU A 274 -11.74 2.88 11.77
C LEU A 274 -12.83 2.00 12.39
N GLU A 275 -14.02 1.97 11.78
CA GLU A 275 -15.14 1.15 12.26
C GLU A 275 -14.86 -0.35 12.22
N PHE A 276 -13.95 -0.80 11.37
CA PHE A 276 -13.61 -2.20 11.26
C PHE A 276 -12.52 -2.62 12.25
N LEU A 277 -11.61 -1.71 12.62
CA LEU A 277 -10.50 -1.97 13.55
C LEU A 277 -10.83 -1.65 15.03
N SER A 278 -12.02 -1.09 15.29
CA SER A 278 -12.48 -0.67 16.63
C SER A 278 -12.82 -1.83 17.58
#